data_bb44b076e7c7661037b3b031e0cbeeb0
#
_entry.id   bb44b076e7c7661037b3b031e0cbeeb0
#
_cell.length_a   1.000
_cell.length_b   1.000
_cell.length_c   1.000
_cell.angle_alpha   90.00
_cell.angle_beta   90.00
_cell.angle_gamma   90.00
#
_symmetry.space_group_name_H-M   'P 1'
#
loop_
_entity.id
_entity.type
_entity.pdbx_description
1 polymer ?
#
loop_
_entity_poly.entity_id
_entity_poly.type
_entity_poly.pdbx_seq_one_letter_code
_entity_poly.pdbx_strand_id
1 'polypeptide(L)'
;MSDVFSRDTTLWAQWTCGSSGGSLPAPDFGGNSVPVRYQVSVPSAEGGRVTVSPSSAAPGTQVTVAAVPDPGCELAGLTVTAGNGEELALTEQGEGQYVFTMPSGGVSVSASFRPIAPAEPEEALWRNPYTDVAGGAWYCDAVRFVDEHGLMDGYGKSLFGPNDNLTRAQFAQILFNKEGGPVVNYLLRFGDITAGAWYTEAVRWAASQGIAGGYGNGLFGPDDSITREQFVVMLWRYAGCPAAADKELYFTDADKISGYALEALRWAVACGIVNGYEGRLDPRGLVARVQAAQMLKNYLDQQETV
;
A
#
# COMPACT_ATOMS: atom_id res chain seq x y z
N MET A 1 25.03 -42.93 -56.62
CA MET A 1 26.15 -42.41 -57.41
C MET A 1 26.40 -41.04 -56.78
N SER A 2 27.29 -40.98 -55.82
CA SER A 2 28.75 -40.76 -55.80
C SER A 2 29.10 -39.37 -56.38
N ASP A 3 29.84 -38.48 -55.77
CA ASP A 3 30.97 -38.51 -54.80
C ASP A 3 31.16 -37.08 -54.24
N VAL A 4 31.34 -36.92 -53.01
CA VAL A 4 32.48 -36.63 -52.20
C VAL A 4 33.69 -36.05 -52.95
N PHE A 5 34.18 -34.87 -52.61
CA PHE A 5 35.61 -34.61 -52.35
C PHE A 5 35.84 -33.32 -51.55
N SER A 6 36.19 -33.49 -50.33
CA SER A 6 37.00 -32.59 -49.48
C SER A 6 38.42 -32.57 -50.01
N ARG A 7 39.10 -31.41 -50.00
CA ARG A 7 40.56 -31.32 -49.79
C ARG A 7 40.95 -29.95 -49.33
N ASP A 8 41.39 -29.88 -48.09
CA ASP A 8 42.32 -28.90 -47.53
C ASP A 8 43.62 -28.93 -48.38
N THR A 9 44.05 -27.78 -48.76
CA THR A 9 45.43 -27.63 -49.27
C THR A 9 46.11 -26.43 -48.57
N THR A 10 46.84 -26.76 -47.52
CA THR A 10 47.76 -25.82 -46.85
C THR A 10 49.03 -25.69 -47.68
N LEU A 11 49.25 -24.57 -48.32
CA LEU A 11 50.47 -24.24 -49.02
C LEU A 11 51.48 -23.58 -48.04
N TRP A 12 52.58 -24.29 -47.76
CA TRP A 12 53.74 -23.77 -47.07
C TRP A 12 54.71 -23.20 -48.12
N ALA A 13 54.97 -21.89 -48.10
CA ALA A 13 56.04 -21.29 -48.89
C ALA A 13 57.30 -21.22 -48.01
N GLN A 14 58.32 -21.98 -48.40
CA GLN A 14 59.66 -21.88 -47.81
C GLN A 14 60.43 -20.77 -48.54
N TRP A 15 60.92 -19.80 -47.82
CA TRP A 15 61.82 -18.77 -48.32
C TRP A 15 63.26 -19.08 -47.86
N THR A 16 64.11 -19.30 -48.84
CA THR A 16 65.58 -19.37 -48.61
C THR A 16 66.21 -17.98 -48.77
N CYS A 17 66.96 -17.59 -47.78
CA CYS A 17 67.69 -16.33 -47.73
C CYS A 17 68.88 -16.36 -48.64
N GLY A 18 68.89 -15.57 -49.71
CA GLY A 18 70.09 -15.30 -50.53
C GLY A 18 70.56 -13.87 -50.27
N SER A 19 71.76 -13.71 -49.71
CA SER A 19 72.33 -12.39 -49.49
C SER A 19 72.91 -11.81 -50.75
N SER A 20 72.49 -10.65 -51.16
CA SER A 20 73.27 -9.65 -51.91
C SER A 20 72.65 -8.27 -51.72
N GLY A 21 73.47 -7.29 -51.34
CA GLY A 21 73.07 -5.95 -50.94
C GLY A 21 72.58 -5.10 -52.13
N GLY A 22 71.57 -4.33 -51.78
CA GLY A 22 71.03 -3.29 -52.61
C GLY A 22 69.99 -2.53 -51.81
N SER A 23 70.34 -1.34 -51.37
CA SER A 23 69.43 -0.43 -50.65
C SER A 23 68.36 0.09 -51.61
N LEU A 24 67.14 -0.41 -51.47
CA LEU A 24 65.94 0.15 -52.07
C LEU A 24 65.16 0.90 -51.03
N PRO A 25 64.51 2.04 -51.37
CA PRO A 25 63.66 2.74 -50.39
C PRO A 25 62.49 1.86 -49.99
N ALA A 26 62.21 1.84 -48.70
CA ALA A 26 61.08 1.13 -48.14
C ALA A 26 59.76 1.65 -48.78
N PRO A 27 58.87 0.73 -49.21
CA PRO A 27 57.50 1.16 -49.57
C PRO A 27 56.79 1.65 -48.34
N ASP A 28 56.24 2.87 -48.46
CA ASP A 28 55.34 3.44 -47.49
C ASP A 28 54.02 2.62 -47.54
N PHE A 29 53.91 1.67 -46.64
CA PHE A 29 52.61 1.02 -46.35
C PHE A 29 51.81 2.03 -45.57
N GLY A 30 51.07 2.89 -46.24
CA GLY A 30 49.99 3.65 -45.69
C GLY A 30 49.11 2.68 -44.93
N GLY A 31 49.30 2.59 -43.60
CA GLY A 31 48.57 1.71 -42.72
C GLY A 31 47.10 2.13 -42.71
N ASN A 32 46.29 1.49 -43.55
CA ASN A 32 44.87 1.47 -43.40
C ASN A 32 44.58 0.54 -42.22
N SER A 33 44.79 1.05 -41.00
CA SER A 33 44.41 0.32 -39.78
C SER A 33 42.89 0.23 -39.74
N VAL A 34 42.38 -0.94 -40.09
CA VAL A 34 40.96 -1.22 -39.89
C VAL A 34 40.67 -0.97 -38.42
N PRO A 35 39.78 -0.08 -38.06
CA PRO A 35 39.51 0.21 -36.66
C PRO A 35 39.01 -1.06 -35.94
N VAL A 36 39.67 -1.38 -34.85
CA VAL A 36 39.31 -2.53 -34.01
C VAL A 36 37.86 -2.29 -33.53
N ARG A 37 37.01 -3.24 -33.82
CA ARG A 37 35.62 -3.23 -33.35
C ARG A 37 35.40 -4.28 -32.29
N TYR A 38 34.63 -3.91 -31.28
CA TYR A 38 34.26 -4.79 -30.17
C TYR A 38 32.78 -5.14 -30.24
N GLN A 39 32.45 -6.36 -29.86
CA GLN A 39 31.09 -6.89 -29.86
C GLN A 39 30.30 -6.41 -28.67
N VAL A 40 29.00 -6.19 -28.88
CA VAL A 40 28.01 -5.97 -27.82
C VAL A 40 27.19 -7.27 -27.68
N SER A 41 27.32 -7.94 -26.55
CA SER A 41 26.58 -9.16 -26.20
C SER A 41 25.24 -8.79 -25.55
N VAL A 42 24.17 -9.38 -26.03
CA VAL A 42 22.82 -9.20 -25.48
C VAL A 42 22.25 -10.58 -25.20
N PRO A 43 22.27 -11.04 -23.92
CA PRO A 43 21.59 -12.29 -23.54
C PRO A 43 20.08 -12.12 -23.68
N SER A 44 19.37 -13.22 -23.90
CA SER A 44 17.91 -13.21 -23.91
C SER A 44 17.37 -12.87 -22.52
N ALA A 45 16.36 -12.01 -22.47
CA ALA A 45 15.65 -11.66 -21.24
C ALA A 45 14.20 -12.17 -21.32
N GLU A 46 13.68 -12.68 -20.23
CA GLU A 46 12.26 -13.05 -20.14
C GLU A 46 11.40 -11.79 -19.89
N GLY A 47 10.24 -11.74 -20.52
CA GLY A 47 9.28 -10.64 -20.35
C GLY A 47 9.54 -9.40 -21.23
N GLY A 48 10.46 -9.48 -22.16
CA GLY A 48 10.72 -8.40 -23.11
C GLY A 48 11.86 -8.71 -24.09
N ARG A 49 12.11 -7.77 -24.97
CA ARG A 49 13.16 -7.86 -26.00
C ARG A 49 14.14 -6.71 -25.84
N VAL A 50 15.43 -7.02 -25.94
CA VAL A 50 16.52 -6.03 -26.02
C VAL A 50 17.18 -6.11 -27.37
N THR A 51 17.39 -4.98 -28.00
CA THR A 51 18.14 -4.87 -29.27
C THR A 51 19.19 -3.77 -29.16
N VAL A 52 20.31 -3.97 -29.86
CA VAL A 52 21.42 -3.00 -29.90
C VAL A 52 21.77 -2.63 -31.31
N SER A 53 22.10 -1.39 -31.53
CA SER A 53 22.55 -0.88 -32.85
C SER A 53 23.66 0.16 -32.69
N PRO A 54 24.83 -0.07 -33.31
CA PRO A 54 25.31 -1.28 -33.99
C PRO A 54 25.66 -2.42 -32.99
N SER A 55 25.64 -3.68 -33.42
CA SER A 55 26.03 -4.86 -32.61
C SER A 55 27.55 -4.99 -32.39
N SER A 56 28.35 -4.21 -33.15
CA SER A 56 29.80 -4.06 -32.96
C SER A 56 30.23 -2.64 -33.30
N ALA A 57 31.09 -2.07 -32.48
CA ALA A 57 31.52 -0.68 -32.65
C ALA A 57 32.98 -0.47 -32.29
N ALA A 58 33.59 0.59 -32.84
CA ALA A 58 34.92 1.06 -32.43
C ALA A 58 34.79 1.85 -31.11
N PRO A 59 35.85 1.92 -30.30
CA PRO A 59 35.85 2.75 -29.09
C PRO A 59 35.44 4.19 -29.41
N GLY A 60 34.64 4.78 -28.49
CA GLY A 60 34.12 6.15 -28.67
C GLY A 60 32.85 6.26 -29.53
N THR A 61 32.42 5.18 -30.18
CA THR A 61 31.17 5.17 -30.95
C THR A 61 29.93 5.07 -30.00
N GLN A 62 28.89 5.82 -30.31
CA GLN A 62 27.62 5.67 -29.61
C GLN A 62 26.89 4.41 -30.09
N VAL A 63 26.38 3.66 -29.13
CA VAL A 63 25.56 2.45 -29.34
C VAL A 63 24.20 2.67 -28.69
N THR A 64 23.15 2.46 -29.48
CA THR A 64 21.78 2.54 -28.98
C THR A 64 21.32 1.17 -28.51
N VAL A 65 20.73 1.12 -27.34
CA VAL A 65 20.02 -0.04 -26.77
C VAL A 65 18.53 0.28 -26.75
N ALA A 66 17.72 -0.57 -27.33
CA ALA A 66 16.28 -0.49 -27.24
C ALA A 66 15.78 -1.67 -26.41
N ALA A 67 15.12 -1.37 -25.29
CA ALA A 67 14.48 -2.34 -24.41
C ALA A 67 12.96 -2.23 -24.56
N VAL A 68 12.34 -3.26 -25.10
CA VAL A 68 10.90 -3.28 -25.38
C VAL A 68 10.27 -4.37 -24.51
N PRO A 69 9.48 -3.99 -23.47
CA PRO A 69 8.73 -4.97 -22.68
C PRO A 69 7.67 -5.69 -23.50
N ASP A 70 7.40 -6.94 -23.17
CA ASP A 70 6.25 -7.68 -23.69
C ASP A 70 4.93 -7.11 -23.13
N PRO A 71 3.78 -7.35 -23.79
CA PRO A 71 2.48 -6.91 -23.27
C PRO A 71 2.25 -7.40 -21.84
N GLY A 72 1.99 -6.47 -20.93
CA GLY A 72 1.81 -6.76 -19.50
C GLY A 72 3.10 -6.81 -18.69
N CYS A 73 4.25 -6.43 -19.27
CA CYS A 73 5.52 -6.28 -18.58
C CYS A 73 6.04 -4.85 -18.65
N GLU A 74 6.88 -4.47 -17.71
CA GLU A 74 7.65 -3.22 -17.72
C GLU A 74 9.14 -3.49 -17.54
N LEU A 75 9.98 -2.56 -17.96
CA LEU A 75 11.43 -2.63 -17.76
C LEU A 75 11.74 -2.39 -16.28
N ALA A 76 12.27 -3.39 -15.60
CA ALA A 76 12.64 -3.31 -14.18
C ALA A 76 14.07 -2.83 -13.96
N GLY A 77 14.96 -3.11 -14.93
CA GLY A 77 16.35 -2.66 -14.89
C GLY A 77 17.07 -2.89 -16.21
N LEU A 78 18.02 -2.01 -16.52
CA LEU A 78 18.90 -2.10 -17.68
C LEU A 78 20.30 -1.71 -17.24
N THR A 79 21.27 -2.60 -17.47
CA THR A 79 22.68 -2.37 -17.16
C THR A 79 23.55 -2.71 -18.34
N VAL A 80 24.63 -1.97 -18.54
CA VAL A 80 25.64 -2.19 -19.59
C VAL A 80 26.99 -2.30 -18.91
N THR A 81 27.63 -3.46 -19.04
CA THR A 81 28.88 -3.77 -18.37
C THR A 81 30.00 -3.97 -19.38
N ALA A 82 31.11 -3.27 -19.21
CA ALA A 82 32.32 -3.46 -20.01
C ALA A 82 33.02 -4.78 -19.65
N GLY A 83 33.85 -5.30 -20.54
CA GLY A 83 34.57 -6.54 -20.34
C GLY A 83 35.53 -6.57 -19.12
N ASN A 84 35.84 -5.42 -18.55
CA ASN A 84 36.59 -5.27 -17.30
C ASN A 84 35.70 -5.31 -16.05
N GLY A 85 34.40 -5.44 -16.20
CA GLY A 85 33.41 -5.46 -15.11
C GLY A 85 32.91 -4.09 -14.68
N GLU A 86 33.30 -3.03 -15.34
CA GLU A 86 32.84 -1.66 -15.07
C GLU A 86 31.44 -1.43 -15.68
N GLU A 87 30.52 -0.82 -14.91
CA GLU A 87 29.21 -0.44 -15.40
C GLU A 87 29.29 0.89 -16.16
N LEU A 88 28.73 0.90 -17.36
CA LEU A 88 28.77 2.07 -18.24
C LEU A 88 27.51 2.95 -18.01
N ALA A 89 27.72 4.26 -18.03
CA ALA A 89 26.63 5.22 -17.94
C ALA A 89 25.71 5.13 -19.15
N LEU A 90 24.42 5.02 -18.90
CA LEU A 90 23.35 5.06 -19.90
C LEU A 90 22.70 6.42 -19.91
N THR A 91 22.44 6.94 -21.10
CA THR A 91 21.64 8.15 -21.30
C THR A 91 20.32 7.75 -21.97
N GLU A 92 19.20 8.00 -21.31
CA GLU A 92 17.87 7.75 -21.86
C GLU A 92 17.53 8.81 -22.92
N GLN A 93 17.06 8.35 -24.08
CA GLN A 93 16.63 9.19 -25.20
C GLN A 93 15.11 9.16 -25.44
N GLY A 94 14.34 8.52 -24.52
CA GLY A 94 12.88 8.39 -24.57
C GLY A 94 12.41 7.01 -25.08
N GLU A 95 11.20 6.64 -24.72
CA GLU A 95 10.48 5.43 -25.16
C GLU A 95 11.30 4.11 -25.11
N GLY A 96 12.04 3.87 -24.03
CA GLY A 96 12.81 2.63 -23.85
C GLY A 96 14.09 2.58 -24.69
N GLN A 97 14.57 3.72 -25.19
CA GLN A 97 15.85 3.85 -25.90
C GLN A 97 16.91 4.47 -25.01
N TYR A 98 18.07 3.82 -24.97
CA TYR A 98 19.22 4.20 -24.16
C TYR A 98 20.47 4.23 -25.02
N VAL A 99 21.39 5.12 -24.74
CA VAL A 99 22.66 5.25 -25.47
C VAL A 99 23.83 5.17 -24.51
N PHE A 100 24.86 4.43 -24.91
CA PHE A 100 26.15 4.42 -24.23
C PHE A 100 27.32 4.61 -25.22
N THR A 101 28.48 4.96 -24.71
CA THR A 101 29.70 5.10 -25.53
C THR A 101 30.51 3.81 -25.42
N MET A 102 30.89 3.25 -26.59
CA MET A 102 31.66 1.99 -26.68
C MET A 102 33.06 2.14 -26.07
N PRO A 103 33.44 1.31 -25.08
CA PRO A 103 34.78 1.32 -24.51
C PRO A 103 35.78 0.55 -25.36
N SER A 104 37.04 0.52 -24.93
CA SER A 104 38.10 -0.30 -25.56
C SER A 104 38.02 -1.76 -25.10
N GLY A 105 36.88 -2.43 -25.40
CA GLY A 105 36.59 -3.81 -25.01
C GLY A 105 35.20 -4.26 -25.38
N GLY A 106 34.90 -5.55 -25.24
CA GLY A 106 33.56 -6.08 -25.40
C GLY A 106 32.61 -5.57 -24.31
N VAL A 107 31.32 -5.54 -24.60
CA VAL A 107 30.29 -5.05 -23.70
C VAL A 107 29.16 -6.07 -23.59
N SER A 108 28.60 -6.24 -22.41
CA SER A 108 27.42 -7.04 -22.15
C SER A 108 26.27 -6.13 -21.71
N VAL A 109 25.12 -6.27 -22.33
CA VAL A 109 23.88 -5.56 -21.97
C VAL A 109 22.98 -6.55 -21.22
N SER A 110 22.54 -6.21 -20.03
CA SER A 110 21.58 -7.01 -19.25
C SER A 110 20.33 -6.19 -18.98
N ALA A 111 19.19 -6.76 -19.25
CA ALA A 111 17.90 -6.15 -18.92
C ALA A 111 17.04 -7.15 -18.12
N SER A 112 16.27 -6.64 -17.21
CA SER A 112 15.24 -7.38 -16.48
C SER A 112 13.88 -6.73 -16.70
N PHE A 113 12.88 -7.56 -16.94
CA PHE A 113 11.49 -7.12 -17.08
C PHE A 113 10.68 -7.78 -15.97
N ARG A 114 9.66 -7.08 -15.50
CA ARG A 114 8.71 -7.62 -14.51
C ARG A 114 7.28 -7.47 -15.02
N PRO A 115 6.37 -8.37 -14.64
CA PRO A 115 4.97 -8.17 -14.92
C PRO A 115 4.53 -6.82 -14.35
N ILE A 116 3.80 -6.04 -15.13
CA ILE A 116 3.06 -4.90 -14.59
C ILE A 116 2.07 -5.52 -13.62
N ALA A 117 2.21 -5.26 -12.31
CA ALA A 117 1.19 -5.63 -11.36
C ALA A 117 -0.14 -5.13 -11.94
N PRO A 118 -1.20 -5.98 -11.98
CA PRO A 118 -2.51 -5.47 -12.35
C PRO A 118 -2.69 -4.21 -11.49
N ALA A 119 -3.01 -3.09 -12.12
CA ALA A 119 -3.38 -1.89 -11.39
C ALA A 119 -4.34 -2.39 -10.32
N GLU A 120 -4.00 -2.20 -9.04
CA GLU A 120 -4.94 -2.50 -7.97
C GLU A 120 -6.24 -1.90 -8.47
N PRO A 121 -7.37 -2.67 -8.49
CA PRO A 121 -8.61 -2.15 -9.01
C PRO A 121 -8.71 -0.77 -8.39
N GLU A 122 -8.78 0.30 -9.21
CA GLU A 122 -8.96 1.65 -8.69
C GLU A 122 -10.04 1.47 -7.65
N GLU A 123 -9.65 1.45 -6.37
CA GLU A 123 -10.60 1.29 -5.27
C GLU A 123 -11.61 2.36 -5.57
N ALA A 124 -12.83 1.96 -5.95
CA ALA A 124 -13.78 2.84 -6.59
C ALA A 124 -13.86 4.05 -5.69
N LEU A 125 -13.18 5.14 -6.08
CA LEU A 125 -12.87 6.28 -5.22
C LEU A 125 -14.16 6.63 -4.49
N TRP A 126 -14.18 6.40 -3.19
CA TRP A 126 -15.38 6.65 -2.40
C TRP A 126 -15.92 8.04 -2.76
N ARG A 127 -17.07 8.06 -3.36
CA ARG A 127 -17.75 9.31 -3.69
C ARG A 127 -18.57 9.69 -2.49
N ASN A 128 -18.08 10.68 -1.74
CA ASN A 128 -18.80 11.19 -0.58
C ASN A 128 -20.30 11.40 -0.91
N PRO A 129 -21.21 10.58 -0.36
CA PRO A 129 -22.63 10.72 -0.62
C PRO A 129 -23.29 11.82 0.22
N TYR A 130 -22.52 12.42 1.15
CA TYR A 130 -23.04 13.34 2.17
C TYR A 130 -22.69 14.80 1.85
N THR A 131 -23.70 15.63 1.78
CA THR A 131 -23.54 17.06 1.48
C THR A 131 -23.06 17.88 2.68
N ASP A 132 -23.22 17.35 3.89
CA ASP A 132 -22.82 17.95 5.16
C ASP A 132 -21.46 17.45 5.69
N VAL A 133 -20.75 16.65 4.89
CA VAL A 133 -19.39 16.19 5.16
C VAL A 133 -18.45 16.83 4.15
N ALA A 134 -17.64 17.79 4.59
CA ALA A 134 -16.66 18.44 3.71
C ALA A 134 -15.48 17.50 3.44
N GLY A 135 -15.03 17.38 2.18
CA GLY A 135 -13.93 16.49 1.77
C GLY A 135 -12.57 16.78 2.41
N GLY A 136 -12.36 17.99 2.94
CA GLY A 136 -11.16 18.37 3.69
C GLY A 136 -11.34 18.39 5.21
N ALA A 137 -12.49 17.95 5.72
CA ALA A 137 -12.72 17.91 7.17
C ALA A 137 -11.87 16.80 7.81
N TRP A 138 -11.38 17.04 9.04
CA TRP A 138 -10.54 16.10 9.80
C TRP A 138 -11.20 14.72 9.99
N TYR A 139 -12.50 14.66 9.91
CA TYR A 139 -13.30 13.44 10.10
C TYR A 139 -13.74 12.78 8.78
N CYS A 140 -13.39 13.35 7.63
CA CYS A 140 -13.85 12.85 6.33
C CYS A 140 -13.46 11.38 6.12
N ASP A 141 -12.22 11.02 6.42
CA ASP A 141 -11.73 9.65 6.31
C ASP A 141 -12.41 8.68 7.28
N ALA A 142 -12.75 9.16 8.49
CA ALA A 142 -13.49 8.34 9.45
C ALA A 142 -14.95 8.11 9.01
N VAL A 143 -15.59 9.13 8.42
CA VAL A 143 -16.94 8.99 7.85
C VAL A 143 -16.92 8.04 6.65
N ARG A 144 -15.94 8.19 5.75
CA ARG A 144 -15.72 7.25 4.65
C ARG A 144 -15.58 5.81 5.17
N PHE A 145 -14.74 5.60 6.16
CA PHE A 145 -14.48 4.28 6.73
C PHE A 145 -15.76 3.63 7.27
N VAL A 146 -16.54 4.34 8.08
CA VAL A 146 -17.76 3.77 8.66
C VAL A 146 -18.88 3.55 7.65
N ASP A 147 -18.92 4.35 6.57
CA ASP A 147 -19.83 4.21 5.44
C ASP A 147 -19.48 2.98 4.59
N GLU A 148 -18.22 2.85 4.15
CA GLU A 148 -17.73 1.72 3.35
C GLU A 148 -17.86 0.38 4.07
N HIS A 149 -17.73 0.37 5.40
CA HIS A 149 -17.89 -0.85 6.22
C HIS A 149 -19.33 -1.10 6.69
N GLY A 150 -20.29 -0.28 6.26
CA GLY A 150 -21.69 -0.43 6.66
C GLY A 150 -21.94 -0.30 8.17
N LEU A 151 -21.07 0.44 8.88
CA LEU A 151 -21.17 0.64 10.33
C LEU A 151 -22.11 1.76 10.70
N MET A 152 -22.06 2.85 9.93
CA MET A 152 -22.89 4.03 10.15
C MET A 152 -23.40 4.57 8.82
N ASP A 153 -24.72 4.61 8.68
CA ASP A 153 -25.39 5.23 7.55
C ASP A 153 -25.77 6.69 7.87
N GLY A 154 -26.04 7.46 6.82
CA GLY A 154 -26.66 8.77 6.97
C GLY A 154 -28.14 8.70 7.30
N TYR A 155 -28.73 9.85 7.62
CA TYR A 155 -30.18 9.98 7.92
C TYR A 155 -31.06 10.01 6.66
N GLY A 156 -30.51 9.70 5.48
CA GLY A 156 -31.14 9.91 4.19
C GLY A 156 -30.97 11.37 3.71
N LYS A 157 -31.46 11.66 2.50
CA LYS A 157 -31.32 12.97 1.84
C LYS A 157 -29.86 13.45 1.73
N SER A 158 -28.90 12.52 1.68
CA SER A 158 -27.46 12.81 1.61
C SER A 158 -26.93 13.59 2.82
N LEU A 159 -27.45 13.33 4.02
CA LEU A 159 -26.98 13.92 5.27
C LEU A 159 -26.42 12.84 6.20
N PHE A 160 -25.19 13.06 6.69
CA PHE A 160 -24.57 12.22 7.70
C PHE A 160 -24.91 12.67 9.12
N GLY A 161 -25.09 13.96 9.35
CA GLY A 161 -25.27 14.57 10.67
C GLY A 161 -23.99 14.58 11.49
N PRO A 162 -22.87 15.16 11.00
CA PRO A 162 -21.54 15.02 11.62
C PRO A 162 -21.52 15.49 13.08
N ASN A 163 -22.25 16.54 13.40
CA ASN A 163 -22.26 17.15 14.74
C ASN A 163 -23.43 16.68 15.61
N ASP A 164 -24.30 15.82 15.11
CA ASP A 164 -25.40 15.29 15.90
C ASP A 164 -24.88 14.34 16.98
N ASN A 165 -25.49 14.38 18.15
CA ASN A 165 -25.12 13.48 19.23
C ASN A 165 -25.57 12.05 18.91
N LEU A 166 -24.68 11.09 19.14
CA LEU A 166 -25.01 9.68 19.01
C LEU A 166 -25.84 9.23 20.21
N THR A 167 -26.91 8.46 19.98
CA THR A 167 -27.68 7.88 21.08
C THR A 167 -27.12 6.52 21.50
N ARG A 168 -27.50 6.09 22.71
CA ARG A 168 -27.09 4.78 23.23
C ARG A 168 -27.59 3.62 22.37
N ALA A 169 -28.83 3.73 21.89
CA ALA A 169 -29.40 2.73 20.97
C ALA A 169 -28.72 2.72 19.62
N GLN A 170 -28.35 3.88 19.08
CA GLN A 170 -27.57 3.97 17.83
C GLN A 170 -26.22 3.28 17.98
N PHE A 171 -25.52 3.46 19.08
CA PHE A 171 -24.24 2.80 19.28
C PHE A 171 -24.40 1.28 19.43
N ALA A 172 -25.40 0.80 20.15
CA ALA A 172 -25.72 -0.63 20.20
C ALA A 172 -26.03 -1.20 18.81
N GLN A 173 -26.74 -0.43 17.96
CA GLN A 173 -27.08 -0.83 16.58
C GLN A 173 -25.83 -0.92 15.69
N ILE A 174 -24.89 0.02 15.82
CA ILE A 174 -23.62 0.01 15.07
C ILE A 174 -22.85 -1.27 15.37
N LEU A 175 -22.69 -1.62 16.65
CA LEU A 175 -21.98 -2.85 17.05
C LEU A 175 -22.73 -4.12 16.61
N PHE A 176 -24.06 -4.11 16.67
CA PHE A 176 -24.90 -5.21 16.21
C PHE A 176 -24.80 -5.42 14.70
N ASN A 177 -24.79 -4.34 13.90
CA ASN A 177 -24.61 -4.41 12.46
C ASN A 177 -23.24 -4.98 12.09
N LYS A 178 -22.18 -4.55 12.81
CA LYS A 178 -20.82 -5.08 12.63
C LYS A 178 -20.76 -6.59 12.79
N GLU A 179 -21.53 -7.16 13.71
CA GLU A 179 -21.60 -8.60 13.94
C GLU A 179 -22.60 -9.32 13.01
N GLY A 180 -23.13 -8.62 12.00
CA GLY A 180 -24.07 -9.21 11.04
C GLY A 180 -25.47 -9.46 11.58
N GLY A 181 -25.87 -8.77 12.65
CA GLY A 181 -27.21 -8.86 13.20
C GLY A 181 -27.55 -10.20 13.86
N PRO A 182 -26.78 -10.70 14.84
CA PRO A 182 -26.96 -12.02 15.41
C PRO A 182 -28.28 -12.14 16.20
N VAL A 183 -29.05 -13.17 15.91
CA VAL A 183 -30.28 -13.46 16.65
C VAL A 183 -29.97 -14.10 17.97
N VAL A 184 -30.44 -13.50 19.08
CA VAL A 184 -30.25 -14.00 20.43
C VAL A 184 -31.57 -14.22 21.16
N ASN A 185 -31.65 -15.30 21.94
CA ASN A 185 -32.79 -15.54 22.81
C ASN A 185 -32.50 -15.01 24.22
N TYR A 186 -32.75 -13.71 24.42
CA TYR A 186 -32.49 -13.03 25.68
C TYR A 186 -33.71 -12.20 26.11
N LEU A 187 -34.11 -12.33 27.37
CA LEU A 187 -35.20 -11.56 27.92
C LEU A 187 -34.72 -10.14 28.28
N LEU A 188 -35.13 -9.14 27.48
CA LEU A 188 -34.91 -7.75 27.85
C LEU A 188 -35.68 -7.39 29.12
N ARG A 189 -35.00 -6.77 30.06
CA ARG A 189 -35.55 -6.33 31.36
C ARG A 189 -35.64 -4.82 31.49
N PHE A 190 -35.53 -4.10 30.38
CA PHE A 190 -35.61 -2.63 30.32
C PHE A 190 -37.03 -2.20 29.98
N GLY A 191 -37.62 -1.39 30.87
CA GLY A 191 -39.01 -0.95 30.72
C GLY A 191 -39.23 0.13 29.66
N ASP A 192 -38.16 0.73 29.18
CA ASP A 192 -38.18 1.79 28.19
C ASP A 192 -37.80 1.33 26.76
N ILE A 193 -37.67 0.02 26.55
CA ILE A 193 -37.43 -0.54 25.20
C ILE A 193 -38.77 -0.91 24.58
N THR A 194 -39.13 -0.19 23.50
CA THR A 194 -40.32 -0.46 22.72
C THR A 194 -40.15 -1.72 21.91
N ALA A 195 -41.05 -2.68 22.04
CA ALA A 195 -41.03 -3.90 21.25
C ALA A 195 -41.20 -3.58 19.74
N GLY A 196 -40.31 -4.16 18.91
CA GLY A 196 -40.33 -3.94 17.46
C GLY A 196 -39.77 -2.60 16.98
N ALA A 197 -39.21 -1.79 17.89
CA ALA A 197 -38.41 -0.63 17.47
C ALA A 197 -37.14 -1.07 16.72
N TRP A 198 -36.61 -0.21 15.87
CA TRP A 198 -35.45 -0.49 15.01
C TRP A 198 -34.21 -0.95 15.81
N TYR A 199 -34.08 -0.52 17.05
CA TYR A 199 -32.97 -0.84 17.95
C TYR A 199 -33.24 -2.04 18.90
N THR A 200 -34.46 -2.59 18.92
CA THR A 200 -34.85 -3.58 19.93
C THR A 200 -33.92 -4.80 19.95
N GLU A 201 -33.62 -5.35 18.79
CA GLU A 201 -32.77 -6.54 18.68
C GLU A 201 -31.30 -6.21 18.95
N ALA A 202 -30.83 -5.03 18.56
CA ALA A 202 -29.48 -4.57 18.89
C ALA A 202 -29.28 -4.40 20.40
N VAL A 203 -30.25 -3.80 21.10
CA VAL A 203 -30.18 -3.67 22.57
C VAL A 203 -30.30 -5.04 23.24
N ARG A 204 -31.15 -5.94 22.72
CA ARG A 204 -31.26 -7.31 23.20
C ARG A 204 -29.93 -8.06 23.12
N TRP A 205 -29.29 -7.99 21.96
CA TRP A 205 -27.98 -8.58 21.72
C TRP A 205 -26.90 -7.96 22.62
N ALA A 206 -26.77 -6.64 22.65
CA ALA A 206 -25.77 -5.95 23.45
C ALA A 206 -25.92 -6.24 24.95
N ALA A 207 -27.15 -6.37 25.44
CA ALA A 207 -27.44 -6.77 26.82
C ALA A 207 -27.07 -8.26 27.08
N SER A 208 -27.36 -9.14 26.12
CA SER A 208 -27.03 -10.57 26.25
C SER A 208 -25.53 -10.83 26.27
N GLN A 209 -24.75 -10.01 25.60
CA GLN A 209 -23.27 -10.07 25.53
C GLN A 209 -22.61 -9.30 26.71
N GLY A 210 -23.39 -8.63 27.55
CA GLY A 210 -22.84 -7.77 28.60
C GLY A 210 -22.20 -6.48 28.13
N ILE A 211 -22.32 -6.16 26.83
CA ILE A 211 -21.77 -4.95 26.22
C ILE A 211 -22.45 -3.71 26.77
N ALA A 212 -23.78 -3.73 26.81
CA ALA A 212 -24.58 -2.63 27.30
C ALA A 212 -25.46 -3.03 28.46
N GLY A 213 -25.39 -2.27 29.55
CA GLY A 213 -26.30 -2.36 30.71
C GLY A 213 -27.21 -1.13 30.75
N GLY A 214 -28.29 -1.26 31.56
CA GLY A 214 -29.11 -0.10 31.91
C GLY A 214 -28.48 0.76 33.01
N TYR A 215 -29.22 1.75 33.43
CA TYR A 215 -28.82 2.67 34.52
C TYR A 215 -28.99 2.11 35.93
N GLY A 216 -29.34 0.84 36.07
CA GLY A 216 -29.57 0.21 37.37
C GLY A 216 -31.01 0.36 37.92
N ASN A 217 -31.83 1.18 37.27
CA ASN A 217 -33.23 1.44 37.64
C ASN A 217 -34.24 0.73 36.72
N GLY A 218 -33.79 -0.23 35.91
CA GLY A 218 -34.62 -0.94 34.94
C GLY A 218 -34.83 -0.20 33.61
N LEU A 219 -34.09 0.88 33.38
CA LEU A 219 -34.13 1.65 32.14
C LEU A 219 -32.81 1.52 31.40
N PHE A 220 -32.87 1.53 30.07
CA PHE A 220 -31.71 1.53 29.16
C PHE A 220 -31.34 2.92 28.70
N GLY A 221 -32.31 3.78 28.40
CA GLY A 221 -32.14 5.09 27.80
C GLY A 221 -31.82 5.01 26.32
N PRO A 222 -32.70 4.45 25.45
CA PRO A 222 -32.39 4.24 24.03
C PRO A 222 -32.13 5.54 23.29
N ASP A 223 -32.87 6.59 23.63
CA ASP A 223 -32.81 7.90 22.99
C ASP A 223 -31.86 8.88 23.70
N ASP A 224 -31.27 8.48 24.82
CA ASP A 224 -30.31 9.30 25.53
C ASP A 224 -29.02 9.42 24.73
N SER A 225 -28.51 10.62 24.60
CA SER A 225 -27.19 10.87 24.02
C SER A 225 -26.12 10.19 24.85
N ILE A 226 -25.23 9.45 24.20
CA ILE A 226 -24.17 8.70 24.89
C ILE A 226 -23.00 9.62 25.28
N THR A 227 -22.54 9.50 26.52
CA THR A 227 -21.31 10.18 26.95
C THR A 227 -20.05 9.46 26.45
N ARG A 228 -18.93 10.17 26.41
CA ARG A 228 -17.67 9.59 25.96
C ARG A 228 -17.23 8.39 26.81
N GLU A 229 -17.34 8.51 28.12
CA GLU A 229 -17.03 7.37 29.03
C GLU A 229 -17.97 6.18 28.82
N GLN A 230 -19.25 6.41 28.58
CA GLN A 230 -20.22 5.34 28.29
C GLN A 230 -19.92 4.65 26.96
N PHE A 231 -19.60 5.43 25.92
CA PHE A 231 -19.19 4.91 24.61
C PHE A 231 -17.97 4.00 24.74
N VAL A 232 -16.93 4.48 25.42
CA VAL A 232 -15.68 3.73 25.60
C VAL A 232 -15.91 2.47 26.42
N VAL A 233 -16.75 2.52 27.45
CA VAL A 233 -17.09 1.31 28.26
C VAL A 233 -17.82 0.27 27.42
N MET A 234 -18.77 0.68 26.57
CA MET A 234 -19.46 -0.26 25.68
C MET A 234 -18.49 -0.87 24.68
N LEU A 235 -17.60 -0.07 24.08
CA LEU A 235 -16.58 -0.54 23.14
C LEU A 235 -15.56 -1.48 23.81
N TRP A 236 -15.11 -1.17 25.02
CA TRP A 236 -14.20 -1.99 25.79
C TRP A 236 -14.81 -3.36 26.15
N ARG A 237 -16.09 -3.38 26.54
CA ARG A 237 -16.83 -4.62 26.79
C ARG A 237 -17.01 -5.43 25.51
N TYR A 238 -17.30 -4.77 24.41
CA TYR A 238 -17.38 -5.40 23.09
C TYR A 238 -16.03 -6.03 22.68
N ALA A 239 -14.91 -5.40 23.01
CA ALA A 239 -13.57 -5.93 22.81
C ALA A 239 -13.18 -7.07 23.78
N GLY A 240 -14.08 -7.51 24.66
CA GLY A 240 -13.82 -8.58 25.64
C GLY A 240 -13.11 -8.13 26.91
N CYS A 241 -13.22 -6.86 27.26
CA CYS A 241 -12.60 -6.27 28.47
C CYS A 241 -11.08 -6.47 28.54
N PRO A 242 -10.32 -6.12 27.51
CA PRO A 242 -8.86 -6.29 27.53
C PRO A 242 -8.25 -5.50 28.69
N ALA A 243 -7.21 -6.08 29.29
CA ALA A 243 -6.49 -5.40 30.37
C ALA A 243 -5.90 -4.07 29.87
N ALA A 244 -6.08 -3.02 30.64
CA ALA A 244 -5.42 -1.76 30.37
C ALA A 244 -3.92 -1.89 30.67
N ALA A 245 -3.08 -1.27 29.84
CA ALA A 245 -1.69 -1.04 30.25
C ALA A 245 -1.68 -0.16 31.51
N ASP A 246 -0.75 -0.42 32.44
CA ASP A 246 -0.53 0.40 33.65
C ASP A 246 -0.01 1.80 33.28
N LYS A 247 -0.81 2.55 32.51
CA LYS A 247 -0.53 3.93 32.16
C LYS A 247 -1.46 4.86 32.95
N GLU A 248 -0.86 5.78 33.63
CA GLU A 248 -1.60 6.89 34.21
C GLU A 248 -2.19 7.76 33.10
N LEU A 249 -3.39 8.27 33.34
CA LEU A 249 -4.05 9.20 32.43
C LEU A 249 -3.61 10.62 32.74
N TYR A 250 -2.75 11.16 31.88
CA TYR A 250 -2.22 12.54 32.03
C TYR A 250 -3.14 13.56 31.35
N PHE A 251 -4.41 13.62 31.80
CA PHE A 251 -5.38 14.60 31.32
C PHE A 251 -5.85 15.48 32.49
N THR A 252 -6.09 16.76 32.20
CA THR A 252 -6.45 17.76 33.23
C THR A 252 -7.81 17.48 33.87
N ASP A 253 -8.62 16.62 33.31
CA ASP A 253 -9.96 16.25 33.77
C ASP A 253 -10.10 14.75 34.08
N ALA A 254 -8.98 14.08 34.30
CA ALA A 254 -8.98 12.65 34.66
C ALA A 254 -9.73 12.35 35.96
N ASP A 255 -9.80 13.33 36.88
CA ASP A 255 -10.55 13.29 38.12
C ASP A 255 -12.07 13.23 37.92
N LYS A 256 -12.57 13.60 36.73
CA LYS A 256 -13.99 13.57 36.36
C LYS A 256 -14.46 12.21 35.83
N ILE A 257 -13.53 11.28 35.60
CA ILE A 257 -13.85 9.95 35.11
C ILE A 257 -14.61 9.19 36.21
N SER A 258 -15.75 8.62 35.81
CA SER A 258 -16.51 7.74 36.71
C SER A 258 -15.74 6.45 36.99
N GLY A 259 -15.79 5.95 38.23
CA GLY A 259 -15.02 4.76 38.64
C GLY A 259 -15.26 3.53 37.75
N TYR A 260 -16.48 3.37 37.22
CA TYR A 260 -16.80 2.26 36.30
C TYR A 260 -16.13 2.35 34.93
N ALA A 261 -15.67 3.54 34.53
CA ALA A 261 -15.12 3.80 33.22
C ALA A 261 -13.58 3.90 33.19
N LEU A 262 -12.94 3.91 34.37
CA LEU A 262 -11.50 4.16 34.48
C LEU A 262 -10.66 3.16 33.68
N GLU A 263 -10.91 1.87 33.84
CA GLU A 263 -10.15 0.82 33.13
C GLU A 263 -10.38 0.87 31.61
N ALA A 264 -11.64 1.08 31.20
CA ALA A 264 -11.98 1.22 29.79
C ALA A 264 -11.28 2.42 29.14
N LEU A 265 -11.24 3.56 29.82
CA LEU A 265 -10.54 4.75 29.31
C LEU A 265 -9.02 4.59 29.29
N ARG A 266 -8.42 3.93 30.29
CA ARG A 266 -6.99 3.56 30.26
C ARG A 266 -6.66 2.71 29.05
N TRP A 267 -7.46 1.69 28.79
CA TRP A 267 -7.32 0.85 27.61
C TRP A 267 -7.45 1.64 26.32
N ALA A 268 -8.51 2.43 26.18
CA ALA A 268 -8.77 3.18 24.96
C ALA A 268 -7.69 4.22 24.64
N VAL A 269 -7.11 4.86 25.67
CA VAL A 269 -5.99 5.79 25.51
C VAL A 269 -4.69 5.03 25.19
N ALA A 270 -4.43 3.92 25.86
CA ALA A 270 -3.24 3.10 25.60
C ALA A 270 -3.19 2.57 24.16
N CYS A 271 -4.37 2.20 23.61
CA CYS A 271 -4.53 1.74 22.23
C CYS A 271 -4.71 2.87 21.22
N GLY A 272 -4.68 4.14 21.61
CA GLY A 272 -4.88 5.25 20.67
C GLY A 272 -6.30 5.40 20.11
N ILE A 273 -7.28 4.70 20.70
CA ILE A 273 -8.70 4.81 20.30
C ILE A 273 -9.23 6.19 20.67
N VAL A 274 -8.83 6.70 21.86
CA VAL A 274 -9.15 8.05 22.35
C VAL A 274 -7.88 8.79 22.66
N ASN A 275 -7.68 9.97 22.03
CA ASN A 275 -6.47 10.76 22.20
C ASN A 275 -6.69 12.04 23.04
N GLY A 276 -7.94 12.37 23.36
CA GLY A 276 -8.29 13.64 23.99
C GLY A 276 -8.13 14.85 23.06
N TYR A 277 -8.46 16.00 23.57
CA TYR A 277 -8.29 17.29 22.89
C TYR A 277 -7.86 18.36 23.88
N GLU A 278 -6.82 19.15 23.55
CA GLU A 278 -6.24 20.19 24.42
C GLU A 278 -5.95 19.69 25.85
N GLY A 279 -5.41 18.48 25.97
CA GLY A 279 -5.07 17.89 27.27
C GLY A 279 -6.27 17.44 28.11
N ARG A 280 -7.43 17.26 27.51
CA ARG A 280 -8.69 16.83 28.18
C ARG A 280 -9.28 15.61 27.48
N LEU A 281 -9.86 14.73 28.27
CA LEU A 281 -10.63 13.57 27.77
C LEU A 281 -12.11 13.91 27.55
N ASP A 282 -12.64 14.81 28.34
CA ASP A 282 -14.06 15.16 28.42
C ASP A 282 -14.96 13.92 28.61
N PRO A 283 -14.78 13.15 29.72
CA PRO A 283 -15.43 11.84 29.88
C PRO A 283 -16.95 11.92 29.92
N ARG A 284 -17.50 13.05 30.40
CA ARG A 284 -18.94 13.28 30.50
C ARG A 284 -19.53 14.06 29.33
N GLY A 285 -18.69 14.52 28.41
CA GLY A 285 -19.13 15.15 27.16
C GLY A 285 -19.86 14.16 26.28
N LEU A 286 -20.83 14.66 25.53
CA LEU A 286 -21.60 13.85 24.56
C LEU A 286 -20.76 13.53 23.34
N VAL A 287 -20.97 12.38 22.76
CA VAL A 287 -20.25 11.91 21.58
C VAL A 287 -21.00 12.33 20.31
N ALA A 288 -20.40 13.20 19.51
CA ALA A 288 -20.89 13.49 18.16
C ALA A 288 -20.65 12.29 17.22
N ARG A 289 -21.49 12.13 16.20
CA ARG A 289 -21.42 11.03 15.24
C ARG A 289 -20.05 10.92 14.58
N VAL A 290 -19.42 12.03 14.20
CA VAL A 290 -18.04 12.02 13.65
C VAL A 290 -16.99 11.59 14.64
N GLN A 291 -17.17 11.89 15.92
CA GLN A 291 -16.27 11.42 16.98
C GLN A 291 -16.41 9.90 17.19
N ALA A 292 -17.64 9.40 17.13
CA ALA A 292 -17.90 7.96 17.17
C ALA A 292 -17.27 7.24 15.96
N ALA A 293 -17.42 7.79 14.75
CA ALA A 293 -16.80 7.27 13.54
C ALA A 293 -15.27 7.20 13.68
N GLN A 294 -14.63 8.26 14.20
CA GLN A 294 -13.19 8.28 14.40
C GLN A 294 -12.73 7.25 15.45
N MET A 295 -13.44 7.13 16.56
CA MET A 295 -13.08 6.15 17.60
C MET A 295 -13.30 4.71 17.12
N LEU A 296 -14.34 4.45 16.33
CA LEU A 296 -14.57 3.14 15.70
C LEU A 296 -13.47 2.80 14.68
N LYS A 297 -13.13 3.75 13.82
CA LYS A 297 -12.01 3.58 12.88
C LYS A 297 -10.72 3.26 13.62
N ASN A 298 -10.34 4.07 14.61
CA ASN A 298 -9.14 3.83 15.41
C ASN A 298 -9.13 2.44 16.06
N TYR A 299 -10.29 1.99 16.54
CA TYR A 299 -10.42 0.66 17.15
C TYR A 299 -10.23 -0.46 16.12
N LEU A 300 -10.83 -0.35 14.93
CA LEU A 300 -10.79 -1.39 13.90
C LEU A 300 -9.44 -1.46 13.20
N ASP A 301 -8.79 -0.33 12.93
CA ASP A 301 -7.42 -0.27 12.39
C ASP A 301 -6.43 -1.05 13.27
N GLN A 302 -6.66 -1.12 14.58
CA GLN A 302 -5.83 -1.90 15.51
C GLN A 302 -6.05 -3.42 15.37
N GLN A 303 -7.23 -3.84 14.95
CA GLN A 303 -7.54 -5.28 14.78
C GLN A 303 -6.91 -5.85 13.52
N GLU A 304 -6.67 -5.01 12.49
CA GLU A 304 -6.05 -5.42 11.22
C GLU A 304 -4.53 -5.49 11.31
N THR A 305 -3.92 -4.92 12.35
CA THR A 305 -2.45 -4.83 12.50
C THR A 305 -1.88 -6.00 13.32
N VAL A 306 -2.70 -6.87 13.89
CA VAL A 306 -2.33 -8.04 14.71
C VAL A 306 -2.51 -9.32 13.91
#